data_15dfa31879f4c1e87b0ca00bd9c21a27
#
_entry.id   15dfa31879f4c1e87b0ca00bd9c21a27
#
_cell.length_a   1.000
_cell.length_b   1.000
_cell.length_c   1.000
_cell.angle_alpha   90.00
_cell.angle_beta   90.00
_cell.angle_gamma   90.00
#
_symmetry.space_group_name_H-M   'P 1'
#
loop_
_entity.id
_entity.type
_entity.pdbx_description
1 polymer ?
#
loop_
_entity_poly.entity_id
_entity_poly.type
_entity_poly.pdbx_seq_one_letter_code
_entity_poly.pdbx_strand_id
1 'polypeptide(L)'
;MIKNYFKKLLVFFLFLSTTIVVSQTKKQIEKIKQETNLVNLRSIEESSKIRVTEAKEKALQMAQIKGWPITFTENGSFHELMSLSKDNQPVYYKTLNQNAAISTRVNHLNSGGSLGLDLDGQGMTAHIWDGGWVYTEHQEFDGPGGDDRVIIGDQENQYSDHGTHVTGTILAAGIVPEAKGMAPQANAVSYRWSNDVPEASAAAAEGMLLSNHSYGYNLSALPDANIGAYLYDARDFDDIMYNAPFYLQVVSAGNDGGDGSSNGDPLEGNNLFDKLSGM
;
A
#
# COMPACT_ATOMS: atom_id res chain seq x y z
N MET A 1 -40.57 39.27 21.93
CA MET A 1 -40.46 38.84 20.51
C MET A 1 -38.99 38.71 20.03
N ILE A 2 -38.08 39.57 20.42
CA ILE A 2 -36.67 39.58 19.96
C ILE A 2 -35.83 38.33 20.40
N LYS A 3 -36.10 37.78 21.61
CA LYS A 3 -35.37 36.58 22.10
C LYS A 3 -35.58 35.30 21.28
N ASN A 4 -36.69 35.17 20.56
CA ASN A 4 -36.97 33.98 19.74
C ASN A 4 -36.32 34.03 18.36
N TYR A 5 -36.02 35.23 17.86
CA TYR A 5 -35.28 35.37 16.59
C TYR A 5 -33.79 35.07 16.76
N PHE A 6 -33.20 35.41 17.90
CA PHE A 6 -31.80 35.12 18.20
C PHE A 6 -31.55 33.61 18.32
N LYS A 7 -32.47 32.86 18.95
CA LYS A 7 -32.35 31.38 19.00
C LYS A 7 -32.51 30.73 17.64
N LYS A 8 -33.41 31.24 16.78
CA LYS A 8 -33.56 30.72 15.41
C LYS A 8 -32.37 31.08 14.52
N LEU A 9 -31.77 32.25 14.69
CA LEU A 9 -30.58 32.67 13.98
C LEU A 9 -29.35 31.87 14.41
N LEU A 10 -29.20 31.57 15.71
CA LEU A 10 -28.12 30.75 16.23
C LEU A 10 -28.20 29.29 15.74
N VAL A 11 -29.41 28.71 15.66
CA VAL A 11 -29.64 27.38 15.11
C VAL A 11 -29.39 27.37 13.60
N PHE A 12 -29.72 28.43 12.86
CA PHE A 12 -29.43 28.55 11.44
C PHE A 12 -27.92 28.69 11.17
N PHE A 13 -27.17 29.38 12.00
CA PHE A 13 -25.71 29.47 11.90
C PHE A 13 -25.00 28.18 12.31
N LEU A 14 -25.54 27.37 13.21
CA LEU A 14 -24.99 26.04 13.56
C LEU A 14 -25.20 25.02 12.44
N PHE A 15 -26.23 25.21 11.62
CA PHE A 15 -26.44 24.31 10.44
C PHE A 15 -25.63 24.71 9.21
N LEU A 16 -24.98 25.87 9.15
CA LEU A 16 -24.14 26.30 8.05
C LEU A 16 -22.67 25.95 8.22
N SER A 17 -22.29 25.32 9.33
CA SER A 17 -20.88 24.96 9.59
C SER A 17 -20.56 23.46 9.43
N THR A 18 -21.43 22.68 8.81
CA THR A 18 -21.01 21.39 8.26
C THR A 18 -20.19 21.66 7.00
N THR A 19 -18.97 22.10 7.17
CA THR A 19 -17.96 21.95 6.12
C THR A 19 -17.83 20.46 5.90
N ILE A 20 -18.37 19.96 4.79
CA ILE A 20 -17.99 18.65 4.27
C ILE A 20 -16.49 18.77 4.06
N VAL A 21 -15.71 18.20 4.96
CA VAL A 21 -14.26 18.06 4.78
C VAL A 21 -14.07 17.00 3.71
N VAL A 22 -14.14 17.41 2.46
CA VAL A 22 -13.71 16.57 1.34
C VAL A 22 -12.19 16.63 1.35
N SER A 23 -11.54 15.54 1.68
CA SER A 23 -10.08 15.49 1.85
C SER A 23 -9.33 15.84 0.58
N GLN A 24 -9.89 15.55 -0.58
CA GLN A 24 -9.28 15.88 -1.88
C GLN A 24 -10.33 16.40 -2.85
N THR A 25 -10.32 17.70 -3.09
CA THR A 25 -11.20 18.33 -4.07
C THR A 25 -10.67 18.18 -5.50
N LYS A 26 -11.55 18.25 -6.51
CA LYS A 26 -11.13 18.26 -7.93
C LYS A 26 -10.07 19.34 -8.20
N LYS A 27 -10.18 20.51 -7.58
CA LYS A 27 -9.20 21.60 -7.72
C LYS A 27 -7.82 21.22 -7.16
N GLN A 28 -7.78 20.45 -6.07
CA GLN A 28 -6.53 19.94 -5.49
C GLN A 28 -5.92 18.87 -6.41
N ILE A 29 -6.72 17.94 -6.94
CA ILE A 29 -6.26 16.95 -7.91
C ILE A 29 -5.65 17.63 -9.15
N GLU A 30 -6.33 18.64 -9.71
CA GLU A 30 -5.80 19.38 -10.85
C GLU A 30 -4.48 20.10 -10.52
N LYS A 31 -4.36 20.66 -9.32
CA LYS A 31 -3.11 21.28 -8.86
C LYS A 31 -1.99 20.25 -8.74
N ILE A 32 -2.25 19.08 -8.15
CA ILE A 32 -1.29 17.99 -8.03
C ILE A 32 -0.79 17.58 -9.41
N LYS A 33 -1.72 17.34 -10.37
CA LYS A 33 -1.37 17.00 -11.76
C LYS A 33 -0.53 18.08 -12.44
N GLN A 34 -0.82 19.36 -12.20
CA GLN A 34 -0.02 20.47 -12.76
C GLN A 34 1.41 20.54 -12.22
N GLU A 35 1.61 20.14 -10.98
CA GLU A 35 2.94 20.10 -10.33
C GLU A 35 3.64 18.75 -10.52
N THR A 36 2.99 17.77 -11.15
CA THR A 36 3.50 16.44 -11.43
C THR A 36 4.20 16.38 -12.79
N ASN A 37 5.34 15.72 -12.87
CA ASN A 37 6.05 15.52 -14.15
C ASN A 37 5.44 14.34 -14.92
N LEU A 38 4.30 14.58 -15.57
CA LEU A 38 3.53 13.55 -16.28
C LEU A 38 4.32 12.88 -17.41
N VAL A 39 5.24 13.59 -18.05
CA VAL A 39 6.05 13.04 -19.15
C VAL A 39 6.98 11.95 -18.62
N ASN A 40 7.68 12.25 -17.53
CA ASN A 40 8.59 11.28 -16.92
C ASN A 40 7.85 10.10 -16.32
N LEU A 41 6.70 10.32 -15.65
CA LEU A 41 5.92 9.22 -15.10
C LEU A 41 5.45 8.24 -16.18
N ARG A 42 5.00 8.71 -17.33
CA ARG A 42 4.64 7.84 -18.47
C ARG A 42 5.84 7.07 -19.00
N SER A 43 7.01 7.72 -19.07
CA SER A 43 8.23 7.03 -19.49
C SER A 43 8.66 5.94 -18.49
N ILE A 44 8.50 6.20 -17.19
CA ILE A 44 8.74 5.21 -16.12
C ILE A 44 7.75 4.05 -16.26
N GLU A 45 6.45 4.34 -16.42
CA GLU A 45 5.40 3.33 -16.63
C GLU A 45 5.76 2.40 -17.79
N GLU A 46 6.04 2.95 -18.98
CA GLU A 46 6.35 2.15 -20.17
C GLU A 46 7.64 1.32 -20.01
N SER A 47 8.71 1.95 -19.51
CA SER A 47 10.01 1.28 -19.36
C SER A 47 10.00 0.22 -18.25
N SER A 48 9.34 0.51 -17.13
CA SER A 48 9.22 -0.45 -16.01
C SER A 48 8.34 -1.64 -16.40
N LYS A 49 7.23 -1.41 -17.10
CA LYS A 49 6.36 -2.49 -17.58
C LYS A 49 7.13 -3.52 -18.42
N ILE A 50 7.95 -3.05 -19.37
CA ILE A 50 8.78 -3.94 -20.18
C ILE A 50 9.76 -4.72 -19.30
N ARG A 51 10.48 -4.03 -18.41
CA ARG A 51 11.49 -4.64 -17.54
C ARG A 51 10.89 -5.67 -16.58
N VAL A 52 9.77 -5.35 -15.91
CA VAL A 52 9.10 -6.25 -14.97
C VAL A 52 8.62 -7.51 -15.71
N THR A 53 7.99 -7.34 -16.88
CA THR A 53 7.54 -8.47 -17.69
C THR A 53 8.69 -9.39 -18.09
N GLU A 54 9.77 -8.82 -18.63
CA GLU A 54 10.96 -9.61 -19.03
C GLU A 54 11.63 -10.32 -17.85
N ALA A 55 11.72 -9.65 -16.69
CA ALA A 55 12.29 -10.22 -15.47
C ALA A 55 11.45 -11.41 -14.97
N LYS A 56 10.13 -11.24 -14.94
CA LYS A 56 9.20 -12.31 -14.56
C LYS A 56 9.27 -13.50 -15.51
N GLU A 57 9.26 -13.26 -16.82
CA GLU A 57 9.36 -14.33 -17.82
C GLU A 57 10.66 -15.13 -17.67
N LYS A 58 11.80 -14.46 -17.49
CA LYS A 58 13.10 -15.12 -17.24
C LYS A 58 13.06 -15.97 -15.97
N ALA A 59 12.46 -15.44 -14.89
CA ALA A 59 12.33 -16.19 -13.64
C ALA A 59 11.48 -17.44 -13.81
N LEU A 60 10.33 -17.34 -14.49
CA LEU A 60 9.45 -18.48 -14.76
C LEU A 60 10.14 -19.55 -15.62
N GLN A 61 10.89 -19.15 -16.65
CA GLN A 61 11.68 -20.09 -17.47
C GLN A 61 12.73 -20.81 -16.62
N MET A 62 13.45 -20.08 -15.76
CA MET A 62 14.45 -20.69 -14.88
C MET A 62 13.79 -21.59 -13.82
N ALA A 63 12.64 -21.19 -13.27
CA ALA A 63 11.88 -22.02 -12.33
C ALA A 63 11.49 -23.37 -12.94
N GLN A 64 11.07 -23.38 -14.20
CA GLN A 64 10.76 -24.62 -14.92
C GLN A 64 11.98 -25.53 -15.06
N ILE A 65 13.18 -24.96 -15.31
CA ILE A 65 14.44 -25.70 -15.44
C ILE A 65 14.94 -26.21 -14.09
N LYS A 66 14.83 -25.40 -13.06
CA LYS A 66 15.41 -25.65 -11.72
C LYS A 66 14.45 -26.33 -10.75
N GLY A 67 13.17 -26.46 -11.10
CA GLY A 67 12.14 -27.01 -10.22
C GLY A 67 11.78 -26.07 -9.07
N TRP A 68 11.97 -24.76 -9.22
CA TRP A 68 11.59 -23.80 -8.19
C TRP A 68 10.08 -23.62 -8.15
N PRO A 69 9.46 -23.48 -6.96
CA PRO A 69 8.06 -23.16 -6.87
C PRO A 69 7.81 -21.74 -7.42
N ILE A 70 6.72 -21.58 -8.18
CA ILE A 70 6.30 -20.25 -8.65
C ILE A 70 5.63 -19.50 -7.51
N THR A 71 4.81 -20.21 -6.74
CA THR A 71 4.15 -19.70 -5.54
C THR A 71 4.19 -20.75 -4.44
N PHE A 72 4.24 -20.32 -3.18
CA PHE A 72 4.10 -21.19 -2.01
C PHE A 72 3.70 -20.39 -0.78
N THR A 73 3.21 -21.08 0.25
CA THR A 73 2.93 -20.48 1.56
C THR A 73 3.85 -21.09 2.61
N GLU A 74 4.53 -20.26 3.37
CA GLU A 74 5.41 -20.66 4.45
C GLU A 74 5.21 -19.75 5.65
N ASN A 75 5.03 -20.34 6.85
CA ASN A 75 4.80 -19.61 8.10
C ASN A 75 3.69 -18.55 8.02
N GLY A 76 2.64 -18.82 7.24
CA GLY A 76 1.50 -17.91 7.05
C GLY A 76 1.74 -16.78 6.05
N SER A 77 2.93 -16.67 5.47
CA SER A 77 3.24 -15.71 4.40
C SER A 77 3.08 -16.36 3.03
N PHE A 78 2.42 -15.66 2.12
CA PHE A 78 2.36 -16.04 0.70
C PHE A 78 3.63 -15.55 0.00
N HIS A 79 4.21 -16.41 -0.83
CA HIS A 79 5.43 -16.12 -1.59
C HIS A 79 5.16 -16.28 -3.09
N GLU A 80 5.74 -15.40 -3.90
CA GLU A 80 5.67 -15.45 -5.35
C GLU A 80 7.01 -15.11 -5.99
N LEU A 81 7.43 -15.93 -6.97
CA LEU A 81 8.63 -15.71 -7.74
C LEU A 81 8.46 -14.50 -8.67
N MET A 82 9.24 -13.44 -8.47
CA MET A 82 9.13 -12.19 -9.23
C MET A 82 10.24 -12.01 -10.26
N SER A 83 11.48 -12.30 -9.91
CA SER A 83 12.63 -12.04 -10.77
C SER A 83 13.79 -12.98 -10.45
N LEU A 84 14.95 -12.71 -11.05
CA LEU A 84 16.22 -13.33 -10.70
C LEU A 84 17.20 -12.29 -10.18
N SER A 85 17.99 -12.66 -9.17
CA SER A 85 19.13 -11.87 -8.73
C SER A 85 20.22 -11.81 -9.82
N LYS A 86 21.24 -10.97 -9.60
CA LYS A 86 22.42 -10.89 -10.50
C LYS A 86 23.13 -12.25 -10.65
N ASP A 87 23.04 -13.11 -9.64
CA ASP A 87 23.64 -14.45 -9.63
C ASP A 87 22.65 -15.54 -10.09
N ASN A 88 21.56 -15.15 -10.75
CA ASN A 88 20.49 -16.01 -11.24
C ASN A 88 19.82 -16.86 -10.14
N GLN A 89 19.77 -16.36 -8.90
CA GLN A 89 18.98 -16.97 -7.84
C GLN A 89 17.54 -16.44 -7.89
N PRO A 90 16.55 -17.23 -7.43
CA PRO A 90 15.16 -16.81 -7.47
C PRO A 90 14.92 -15.69 -6.45
N VAL A 91 14.23 -14.64 -6.87
CA VAL A 91 13.77 -13.54 -6.03
C VAL A 91 12.27 -13.68 -5.83
N TYR A 92 11.86 -13.85 -4.57
CA TYR A 92 10.45 -13.97 -4.18
C TYR A 92 10.01 -12.71 -3.44
N TYR A 93 8.81 -12.23 -3.77
CA TYR A 93 8.07 -11.33 -2.88
C TYR A 93 7.33 -12.18 -1.85
N LYS A 94 7.16 -11.64 -0.63
CA LYS A 94 6.34 -12.24 0.42
C LYS A 94 5.46 -11.21 1.10
N THR A 95 4.32 -11.66 1.64
CA THR A 95 3.41 -10.81 2.41
C THR A 95 3.96 -10.50 3.79
N LEU A 96 3.88 -9.22 4.21
CA LEU A 96 4.45 -8.70 5.45
C LEU A 96 3.35 -7.93 6.22
N ASN A 97 2.65 -8.55 7.15
CA ASN A 97 1.71 -7.86 8.03
C ASN A 97 1.42 -8.64 9.32
N GLN A 98 2.24 -8.42 10.35
CA GLN A 98 1.92 -8.85 11.71
C GLN A 98 2.04 -7.65 12.67
N ASN A 99 0.95 -7.31 13.37
CA ASN A 99 0.92 -6.33 14.48
C ASN A 99 1.08 -4.84 14.12
N ALA A 100 0.82 -4.39 12.89
CA ALA A 100 0.92 -2.98 12.51
C ALA A 100 -0.08 -2.04 13.24
N ALA A 101 -1.22 -2.58 13.68
CA ALA A 101 -2.31 -1.78 14.24
C ALA A 101 -2.07 -1.22 15.65
N ILE A 102 -1.16 -1.82 16.44
CA ILE A 102 -1.05 -1.53 17.89
C ILE A 102 -0.25 -0.26 18.18
N SER A 103 0.62 0.17 17.29
CA SER A 103 1.61 1.23 17.58
C SER A 103 1.25 2.63 17.08
N THR A 104 0.25 2.78 16.22
CA THR A 104 0.01 4.05 15.50
C THR A 104 -0.80 5.09 16.26
N ARG A 105 -1.50 4.72 17.36
CA ARG A 105 -2.35 5.62 18.17
C ARG A 105 -3.43 6.38 17.38
N VAL A 106 -3.84 5.88 16.24
CA VAL A 106 -4.86 6.51 15.37
C VAL A 106 -6.20 6.67 16.07
N ASN A 107 -6.51 5.82 17.03
CA ASN A 107 -7.69 5.89 17.88
C ASN A 107 -7.88 7.26 18.59
N HIS A 108 -6.85 8.08 18.70
CA HIS A 108 -6.94 9.43 19.23
C HIS A 108 -7.37 10.47 18.18
N LEU A 109 -7.20 10.15 16.88
CA LEU A 109 -7.48 11.04 15.75
C LEU A 109 -8.89 10.85 15.18
N ASN A 110 -9.41 9.61 15.26
CA ASN A 110 -10.73 9.28 14.73
C ASN A 110 -11.86 9.97 15.48
N SER A 111 -13.04 9.99 14.89
CA SER A 111 -14.29 10.45 15.51
C SER A 111 -14.50 9.80 16.86
N GLY A 112 -14.74 10.64 17.88
CA GLY A 112 -14.85 10.20 19.27
C GLY A 112 -13.52 9.96 19.99
N GLY A 113 -12.38 10.17 19.33
CA GLY A 113 -11.05 10.07 19.92
C GLY A 113 -10.73 11.20 20.91
N SER A 114 -9.68 11.02 21.73
CA SER A 114 -9.35 11.94 22.83
C SER A 114 -8.88 13.33 22.37
N LEU A 115 -8.51 13.50 21.09
CA LEU A 115 -8.12 14.80 20.55
C LEU A 115 -9.30 15.62 20.01
N GLY A 116 -10.53 15.05 19.99
CA GLY A 116 -11.71 15.72 19.47
C GLY A 116 -11.65 16.05 17.99
N LEU A 117 -10.87 15.27 17.24
CA LEU A 117 -10.75 15.35 15.78
C LEU A 117 -11.65 14.29 15.14
N ASP A 118 -12.10 14.55 13.92
CA ASP A 118 -12.94 13.63 13.15
C ASP A 118 -12.20 13.21 11.88
N LEU A 119 -11.00 12.64 12.04
CA LEU A 119 -10.11 12.22 10.96
C LEU A 119 -10.28 10.72 10.69
N ASP A 120 -11.34 10.36 9.98
CA ASP A 120 -11.68 8.98 9.64
C ASP A 120 -11.33 8.61 8.18
N GLY A 121 -10.58 9.47 7.47
CA GLY A 121 -10.18 9.24 6.08
C GLY A 121 -11.18 9.66 5.02
N GLN A 122 -12.15 10.49 5.35
CA GLN A 122 -13.18 10.97 4.43
C GLN A 122 -12.57 11.58 3.16
N GLY A 123 -12.96 11.04 2.00
CA GLY A 123 -12.49 11.49 0.67
C GLY A 123 -11.03 11.15 0.35
N MET A 124 -10.33 10.45 1.24
CA MET A 124 -9.02 9.85 0.94
C MET A 124 -9.17 8.54 0.19
N THR A 125 -8.22 8.28 -0.70
CA THR A 125 -8.08 7.00 -1.38
C THR A 125 -6.69 6.44 -1.13
N ALA A 126 -6.60 5.23 -0.59
CA ALA A 126 -5.36 4.47 -0.49
C ALA A 126 -5.23 3.54 -1.69
N HIS A 127 -4.07 3.51 -2.32
CA HIS A 127 -3.75 2.52 -3.34
C HIS A 127 -2.98 1.39 -2.69
N ILE A 128 -3.38 0.14 -2.95
CA ILE A 128 -2.87 -1.02 -2.21
C ILE A 128 -2.37 -2.06 -3.20
N TRP A 129 -1.07 -2.30 -3.21
CA TRP A 129 -0.43 -3.42 -3.91
C TRP A 129 -0.17 -4.55 -2.93
N ASP A 130 -0.56 -5.76 -3.30
CA ASP A 130 -0.42 -6.95 -2.47
C ASP A 130 -0.32 -8.23 -3.33
N GLY A 131 -0.26 -9.40 -2.71
CA GLY A 131 -0.18 -10.70 -3.38
C GLY A 131 -1.36 -11.07 -4.27
N GLY A 132 -2.39 -10.25 -4.28
CA GLY A 132 -3.60 -10.40 -5.08
C GLY A 132 -4.65 -9.38 -4.70
N TRP A 133 -5.79 -9.44 -5.37
CA TRP A 133 -6.91 -8.53 -5.14
C TRP A 133 -7.51 -8.68 -3.75
N VAL A 134 -8.01 -7.58 -3.24
CA VAL A 134 -8.87 -7.52 -2.07
C VAL A 134 -10.24 -8.13 -2.39
N TYR A 135 -10.81 -8.87 -1.44
CA TYR A 135 -12.20 -9.33 -1.53
C TYR A 135 -13.15 -8.16 -1.30
N THR A 136 -13.53 -7.50 -2.38
CA THR A 136 -14.29 -6.23 -2.38
C THR A 136 -15.67 -6.34 -1.74
N GLU A 137 -16.31 -7.52 -1.84
CA GLU A 137 -17.64 -7.80 -1.28
C GLU A 137 -17.63 -8.05 0.24
N HIS A 138 -16.50 -7.79 0.93
CA HIS A 138 -16.44 -7.96 2.38
C HIS A 138 -17.22 -6.85 3.07
N GLN A 139 -18.12 -7.21 3.99
CA GLN A 139 -19.03 -6.29 4.68
C GLN A 139 -18.35 -5.06 5.31
N GLU A 140 -17.09 -5.17 5.73
CA GLU A 140 -16.31 -4.07 6.31
C GLU A 140 -15.86 -3.04 5.25
N PHE A 141 -16.04 -3.33 3.97
CA PHE A 141 -15.70 -2.44 2.86
C PHE A 141 -16.92 -1.72 2.29
N ASP A 142 -18.11 -2.08 2.73
CA ASP A 142 -19.31 -1.35 2.40
C ASP A 142 -19.32 0.00 3.15
N GLY A 143 -19.65 1.05 2.44
CA GLY A 143 -19.84 2.37 3.04
C GLY A 143 -21.19 2.51 3.76
N PRO A 144 -21.43 3.64 4.42
CA PRO A 144 -22.74 3.99 4.91
C PRO A 144 -23.76 4.00 3.75
N GLY A 145 -24.67 3.05 3.75
CA GLY A 145 -25.65 2.87 2.66
C GLY A 145 -25.34 1.68 1.73
N GLY A 146 -24.27 0.92 1.99
CA GLY A 146 -23.88 -0.27 1.21
C GLY A 146 -23.08 0.07 -0.05
N ASP A 147 -22.41 1.23 -0.09
CA ASP A 147 -21.56 1.62 -1.21
C ASP A 147 -20.18 0.98 -1.07
N ASP A 148 -19.72 0.29 -2.12
CA ASP A 148 -18.39 -0.30 -2.19
C ASP A 148 -17.31 0.78 -2.10
N ARG A 149 -16.41 0.65 -1.12
CA ARG A 149 -15.29 1.57 -0.91
C ARG A 149 -13.97 1.05 -1.47
N VAL A 150 -13.94 -0.19 -1.96
CA VAL A 150 -12.77 -0.83 -2.55
C VAL A 150 -13.07 -1.21 -3.99
N ILE A 151 -12.23 -0.75 -4.91
CA ILE A 151 -12.31 -1.11 -6.33
C ILE A 151 -11.03 -1.82 -6.77
N ILE A 152 -11.13 -2.64 -7.81
CA ILE A 152 -9.97 -3.29 -8.42
C ILE A 152 -9.36 -2.37 -9.47
N GLY A 153 -8.05 -2.19 -9.41
CA GLY A 153 -7.28 -1.28 -10.27
C GLY A 153 -6.60 -1.93 -11.47
N ASP A 154 -6.43 -3.25 -11.46
CA ASP A 154 -5.81 -4.03 -12.53
C ASP A 154 -6.74 -5.13 -13.09
N GLN A 155 -6.21 -6.03 -13.93
CA GLN A 155 -6.98 -7.11 -14.54
C GLN A 155 -6.47 -8.51 -14.15
N GLU A 156 -5.64 -8.62 -13.13
CA GLU A 156 -5.11 -9.88 -12.66
C GLU A 156 -6.11 -10.59 -11.74
N ASN A 157 -6.60 -11.76 -12.13
CA ASN A 157 -7.69 -12.46 -11.45
C ASN A 157 -7.19 -13.38 -10.32
N GLN A 158 -6.74 -12.82 -9.23
CA GLN A 158 -6.33 -13.57 -8.03
C GLN A 158 -6.61 -12.79 -6.77
N TYR A 159 -7.41 -13.35 -5.86
CA TYR A 159 -7.66 -12.76 -4.53
C TYR A 159 -6.54 -13.08 -3.53
N SER A 160 -6.36 -12.17 -2.57
CA SER A 160 -5.41 -12.30 -1.47
C SER A 160 -6.12 -12.10 -0.13
N ASP A 161 -6.10 -13.11 0.73
CA ASP A 161 -6.56 -12.98 2.12
C ASP A 161 -5.73 -11.92 2.85
N HIS A 162 -4.40 -11.89 2.58
CA HIS A 162 -3.50 -10.92 3.16
C HIS A 162 -3.84 -9.49 2.68
N GLY A 163 -4.00 -9.26 1.37
CA GLY A 163 -4.39 -7.96 0.83
C GLY A 163 -5.75 -7.51 1.38
N THR A 164 -6.70 -8.43 1.56
CA THR A 164 -7.99 -8.15 2.20
C THR A 164 -7.81 -7.71 3.65
N HIS A 165 -6.96 -8.40 4.42
CA HIS A 165 -6.67 -8.04 5.80
C HIS A 165 -5.92 -6.71 5.92
N VAL A 166 -4.92 -6.46 5.07
CA VAL A 166 -4.20 -5.18 4.99
C VAL A 166 -5.16 -4.02 4.73
N THR A 167 -6.03 -4.18 3.74
CA THR A 167 -7.05 -3.18 3.42
C THR A 167 -8.02 -2.96 4.57
N GLY A 168 -8.45 -4.03 5.24
CA GLY A 168 -9.25 -3.94 6.47
C GLY A 168 -8.55 -3.17 7.59
N THR A 169 -7.26 -3.39 7.79
CA THR A 169 -6.45 -2.62 8.75
C THR A 169 -6.47 -1.12 8.46
N ILE A 170 -6.50 -0.75 7.18
CA ILE A 170 -6.56 0.65 6.76
C ILE A 170 -7.98 1.21 6.90
N LEU A 171 -9.00 0.53 6.37
CA LEU A 171 -10.30 1.17 6.14
C LEU A 171 -11.55 0.35 6.51
N ALA A 172 -11.43 -0.75 7.26
CA ALA A 172 -12.61 -1.47 7.74
C ALA A 172 -13.59 -0.54 8.45
N ALA A 173 -14.88 -0.62 8.10
CA ALA A 173 -15.92 0.28 8.59
C ALA A 173 -16.14 0.16 10.12
N GLY A 174 -15.80 -0.99 10.70
CA GLY A 174 -16.04 -1.29 12.11
C GLY A 174 -17.46 -1.79 12.36
N ILE A 175 -18.05 -2.51 11.42
CA ILE A 175 -19.28 -3.30 11.63
C ILE A 175 -19.06 -4.24 12.83
N VAL A 176 -17.88 -4.85 12.86
CA VAL A 176 -17.30 -5.46 14.05
C VAL A 176 -16.36 -4.44 14.69
N PRO A 177 -16.72 -3.83 15.84
CA PRO A 177 -15.95 -2.72 16.42
C PRO A 177 -14.46 -3.01 16.62
N GLU A 178 -14.11 -4.25 16.94
CA GLU A 178 -12.73 -4.71 17.16
C GLU A 178 -11.92 -4.79 15.86
N ALA A 179 -12.60 -4.85 14.72
CA ALA A 179 -11.99 -4.88 13.39
C ALA A 179 -11.90 -3.51 12.72
N LYS A 180 -12.36 -2.44 13.38
CA LYS A 180 -12.36 -1.09 12.81
C LYS A 180 -10.99 -0.68 12.30
N GLY A 181 -10.92 -0.28 11.04
CA GLY A 181 -9.72 0.23 10.39
C GLY A 181 -9.31 1.62 10.90
N MET A 182 -8.12 2.06 10.53
CA MET A 182 -7.55 3.32 10.99
C MET A 182 -8.18 4.53 10.30
N ALA A 183 -8.68 4.36 9.07
CA ALA A 183 -9.37 5.36 8.26
C ALA A 183 -10.70 4.80 7.75
N PRO A 184 -11.69 4.53 8.63
CA PRO A 184 -12.89 3.75 8.33
C PRO A 184 -13.84 4.39 7.32
N GLN A 185 -13.57 5.60 6.87
CA GLN A 185 -14.32 6.29 5.82
C GLN A 185 -13.49 6.57 4.56
N ALA A 186 -12.28 6.01 4.46
CA ALA A 186 -11.46 6.10 3.26
C ALA A 186 -11.95 5.11 2.20
N ASN A 187 -11.52 5.33 0.96
CA ASN A 187 -11.64 4.39 -0.16
C ASN A 187 -10.32 3.71 -0.46
N ALA A 188 -10.35 2.63 -1.24
CA ALA A 188 -9.14 2.00 -1.74
C ALA A 188 -9.24 1.60 -3.21
N VAL A 189 -8.08 1.53 -3.87
CA VAL A 189 -7.88 0.86 -5.15
C VAL A 189 -6.90 -0.27 -4.93
N SER A 190 -7.30 -1.48 -5.25
CA SER A 190 -6.52 -2.70 -5.03
C SER A 190 -5.86 -3.17 -6.30
N TYR A 191 -4.61 -3.53 -6.20
CA TYR A 191 -3.78 -4.06 -7.29
C TYR A 191 -3.03 -5.30 -6.83
N ARG A 192 -2.65 -6.13 -7.78
CA ARG A 192 -1.66 -7.17 -7.56
C ARG A 192 -0.26 -6.61 -7.77
N TRP A 193 0.70 -7.03 -6.96
CA TRP A 193 2.09 -6.53 -6.97
C TRP A 193 2.91 -6.81 -8.23
N SER A 194 2.39 -7.65 -9.16
CA SER A 194 3.15 -8.09 -10.35
C SER A 194 3.57 -6.96 -11.29
N ASN A 195 2.87 -5.83 -11.24
CA ASN A 195 3.13 -4.63 -12.05
C ASN A 195 3.15 -3.36 -11.20
N ASP A 196 3.59 -3.43 -9.95
CA ASP A 196 3.51 -2.35 -8.97
C ASP A 196 4.16 -1.04 -9.44
N VAL A 197 5.37 -1.07 -9.97
CA VAL A 197 6.08 0.14 -10.44
C VAL A 197 5.35 0.84 -11.60
N PRO A 198 4.99 0.15 -12.72
CA PRO A 198 4.27 0.81 -13.81
C PRO A 198 2.89 1.32 -13.39
N GLU A 199 2.16 0.57 -12.56
CA GLU A 199 0.84 0.96 -12.08
C GLU A 199 0.92 2.12 -11.08
N ALA A 200 1.92 2.11 -10.18
CA ALA A 200 2.16 3.25 -9.27
C ALA A 200 2.52 4.52 -10.03
N SER A 201 3.32 4.41 -11.11
CA SER A 201 3.64 5.53 -11.97
C SER A 201 2.40 6.11 -12.66
N ALA A 202 1.53 5.23 -13.19
CA ALA A 202 0.27 5.63 -13.81
C ALA A 202 -0.69 6.27 -12.78
N ALA A 203 -0.85 5.65 -11.61
CA ALA A 203 -1.69 6.18 -10.54
C ALA A 203 -1.18 7.54 -10.00
N ALA A 204 0.13 7.70 -9.86
CA ALA A 204 0.74 8.96 -9.46
C ALA A 204 0.49 10.08 -10.49
N ALA A 205 0.51 9.74 -11.79
CA ALA A 205 0.16 10.68 -12.86
C ALA A 205 -1.30 11.14 -12.80
N GLU A 206 -2.19 10.32 -12.25
CA GLU A 206 -3.60 10.64 -12.03
C GLU A 206 -3.88 11.30 -10.67
N GLY A 207 -2.85 11.58 -9.88
CA GLY A 207 -2.95 12.33 -8.62
C GLY A 207 -3.06 11.47 -7.37
N MET A 208 -2.58 10.22 -7.41
CA MET A 208 -2.42 9.39 -6.23
C MET A 208 -1.57 10.11 -5.17
N LEU A 209 -2.01 10.05 -3.92
CA LEU A 209 -1.29 10.63 -2.77
C LEU A 209 -0.59 9.58 -1.91
N LEU A 210 -1.19 8.41 -1.77
CA LEU A 210 -0.73 7.38 -0.83
C LEU A 210 -0.80 6.01 -1.48
N SER A 211 0.26 5.23 -1.31
CA SER A 211 0.23 3.79 -1.58
C SER A 211 0.71 2.98 -0.37
N ASN A 212 0.20 1.76 -0.26
CA ASN A 212 0.62 0.79 0.74
C ASN A 212 1.18 -0.46 0.07
N HIS A 213 2.38 -0.87 0.49
CA HIS A 213 3.11 -2.03 0.03
C HIS A 213 3.49 -2.88 1.25
N SER A 214 2.60 -3.82 1.61
CA SER A 214 2.80 -4.71 2.76
C SER A 214 3.49 -6.02 2.35
N TYR A 215 4.50 -5.93 1.51
CA TYR A 215 5.31 -7.02 1.00
C TYR A 215 6.77 -6.60 0.86
N GLY A 216 7.62 -7.53 0.54
CA GLY A 216 9.03 -7.30 0.33
C GLY A 216 9.75 -8.58 -0.10
N TYR A 217 11.06 -8.55 -0.13
CA TYR A 217 11.87 -9.68 -0.52
C TYR A 217 11.85 -10.79 0.54
N ASN A 218 11.95 -12.04 0.07
CA ASN A 218 12.25 -13.16 0.95
C ASN A 218 13.75 -13.20 1.23
N LEU A 219 14.15 -12.74 2.42
CA LEU A 219 15.56 -12.63 2.81
C LEU A 219 16.31 -13.96 2.81
N SER A 220 15.63 -15.08 3.09
CA SER A 220 16.28 -16.40 3.07
C SER A 220 16.75 -16.84 1.67
N ALA A 221 16.23 -16.19 0.61
CA ALA A 221 16.58 -16.45 -0.78
C ALA A 221 17.48 -15.37 -1.41
N LEU A 222 17.79 -14.30 -0.67
CA LEU A 222 18.62 -13.20 -1.15
C LEU A 222 20.06 -13.34 -0.62
N PRO A 223 21.09 -13.06 -1.47
CA PRO A 223 22.44 -12.84 -0.98
C PRO A 223 22.48 -11.67 0.02
N ASP A 224 23.24 -11.79 1.10
CA ASP A 224 23.36 -10.73 2.14
C ASP A 224 23.81 -9.39 1.55
N ALA A 225 24.60 -9.40 0.48
CA ALA A 225 25.02 -8.18 -0.22
C ALA A 225 23.86 -7.37 -0.85
N ASN A 226 22.68 -7.95 -0.97
CA ASN A 226 21.49 -7.27 -1.49
C ASN A 226 20.65 -6.63 -0.36
N ILE A 227 20.92 -6.99 0.90
CA ILE A 227 20.21 -6.44 2.05
C ILE A 227 20.66 -5.01 2.27
N GLY A 228 19.72 -4.06 2.20
CA GLY A 228 20.02 -2.62 2.27
C GLY A 228 20.67 -2.04 1.02
N ALA A 229 20.78 -2.82 -0.07
CA ALA A 229 21.30 -2.32 -1.34
C ALA A 229 20.22 -1.49 -2.07
N TYR A 230 20.64 -0.39 -2.67
CA TYR A 230 19.81 0.43 -3.54
C TYR A 230 19.62 -0.27 -4.89
N LEU A 231 18.59 -1.10 -4.97
CA LEU A 231 18.26 -1.92 -6.13
C LEU A 231 17.32 -1.16 -7.11
N TYR A 232 16.90 -1.83 -8.17
CA TYR A 232 16.08 -1.22 -9.21
C TYR A 232 14.74 -0.73 -8.69
N ASP A 233 14.07 -1.50 -7.84
CA ASP A 233 12.74 -1.14 -7.32
C ASP A 233 12.82 0.10 -6.44
N ALA A 234 13.82 0.19 -5.54
CA ALA A 234 14.05 1.37 -4.72
C ALA A 234 14.28 2.63 -5.58
N ARG A 235 15.11 2.51 -6.63
CA ARG A 235 15.37 3.61 -7.55
C ARG A 235 14.11 4.02 -8.32
N ASP A 236 13.33 3.07 -8.79
CA ASP A 236 12.14 3.35 -9.59
C ASP A 236 11.06 4.07 -8.77
N PHE A 237 10.87 3.66 -7.51
CA PHE A 237 9.96 4.37 -6.61
C PHE A 237 10.49 5.75 -6.21
N ASP A 238 11.79 5.93 -6.01
CA ASP A 238 12.40 7.25 -5.84
C ASP A 238 12.14 8.15 -7.05
N ASP A 239 12.31 7.61 -8.27
CA ASP A 239 12.04 8.35 -9.50
C ASP A 239 10.55 8.73 -9.62
N ILE A 240 9.62 7.85 -9.23
CA ILE A 240 8.19 8.17 -9.21
C ILE A 240 7.91 9.29 -8.20
N MET A 241 8.38 9.17 -6.96
CA MET A 241 8.16 10.18 -5.92
C MET A 241 8.82 11.52 -6.25
N TYR A 242 10.00 11.50 -6.85
CA TYR A 242 10.66 12.72 -7.33
C TYR A 242 9.83 13.48 -8.39
N ASN A 243 9.16 12.74 -9.29
CA ASN A 243 8.34 13.32 -10.36
C ASN A 243 6.89 13.58 -9.95
N ALA A 244 6.44 13.03 -8.82
CA ALA A 244 5.12 13.22 -8.22
C ALA A 244 5.27 13.69 -6.76
N PRO A 245 5.58 14.97 -6.51
CA PRO A 245 6.06 15.45 -5.20
C PRO A 245 5.01 15.40 -4.09
N PHE A 246 3.76 15.08 -4.38
CA PHE A 246 2.69 14.87 -3.40
C PHE A 246 2.41 13.39 -3.10
N TYR A 247 3.04 12.48 -3.83
CA TYR A 247 2.90 11.05 -3.61
C TYR A 247 3.83 10.56 -2.51
N LEU A 248 3.31 9.74 -1.62
CA LEU A 248 4.04 9.05 -0.56
C LEU A 248 3.81 7.54 -0.66
N GLN A 249 4.87 6.79 -0.88
CA GLN A 249 4.90 5.34 -0.74
C GLN A 249 5.04 4.95 0.72
N VAL A 250 4.21 4.01 1.20
CA VAL A 250 4.30 3.41 2.54
C VAL A 250 4.64 1.94 2.39
N VAL A 251 5.82 1.56 2.86
CA VAL A 251 6.37 0.20 2.71
C VAL A 251 6.55 -0.44 4.09
N SER A 252 6.26 -1.74 4.19
CA SER A 252 6.52 -2.49 5.42
C SER A 252 8.03 -2.64 5.65
N ALA A 253 8.45 -2.55 6.91
CA ALA A 253 9.85 -2.80 7.30
C ALA A 253 10.21 -4.31 7.29
N GLY A 254 9.24 -5.18 7.10
CA GLY A 254 9.41 -6.63 7.15
C GLY A 254 9.17 -7.24 8.52
N ASN A 255 9.32 -8.56 8.60
CA ASN A 255 9.07 -9.36 9.80
C ASN A 255 10.34 -10.02 10.36
N ASP A 256 11.48 -9.80 9.71
CA ASP A 256 12.70 -10.60 9.92
C ASP A 256 13.70 -9.93 10.90
N GLY A 257 13.28 -8.87 11.61
CA GLY A 257 14.13 -8.11 12.54
C GLY A 257 14.69 -8.91 13.75
N GLY A 258 14.08 -10.06 14.06
CA GLY A 258 14.56 -10.99 15.09
C GLY A 258 15.32 -12.20 14.54
N ASP A 259 15.44 -12.32 13.23
CA ASP A 259 16.05 -13.48 12.60
C ASP A 259 17.58 -13.38 12.59
N GLY A 260 18.24 -14.54 12.69
CA GLY A 260 19.68 -14.65 12.48
C GLY A 260 20.06 -14.45 11.01
N SER A 261 21.24 -14.90 10.61
CA SER A 261 21.66 -14.82 9.21
C SER A 261 20.69 -15.57 8.30
N SER A 262 20.27 -14.95 7.19
CA SER A 262 19.28 -15.50 6.27
C SER A 262 19.81 -16.72 5.49
N ASN A 263 21.07 -16.74 5.12
CA ASN A 263 21.68 -17.72 4.22
C ASN A 263 23.00 -18.31 4.76
N GLY A 264 23.34 -18.08 6.03
CA GLY A 264 24.53 -18.62 6.68
C GLY A 264 25.82 -17.82 6.43
N ASP A 265 25.77 -16.76 5.63
CA ASP A 265 26.92 -15.91 5.28
C ASP A 265 26.62 -14.44 5.69
N PRO A 266 26.67 -14.09 6.98
CA PRO A 266 26.45 -12.73 7.42
C PRO A 266 27.54 -11.80 6.87
N LEU A 267 27.16 -10.58 6.49
CA LEU A 267 28.13 -9.53 6.16
C LEU A 267 29.02 -9.27 7.37
N GLU A 268 30.33 -9.25 7.15
CA GLU A 268 31.33 -9.07 8.20
C GLU A 268 31.06 -7.76 8.97
N GLY A 269 30.90 -7.86 10.29
CA GLY A 269 30.64 -6.71 11.16
C GLY A 269 29.17 -6.31 11.31
N ASN A 270 28.23 -6.98 10.66
CA ASN A 270 26.82 -6.70 10.82
C ASN A 270 26.20 -7.48 12.00
N ASN A 271 25.31 -6.79 12.72
CA ASN A 271 24.47 -7.42 13.71
C ASN A 271 23.40 -8.27 12.99
N LEU A 272 23.34 -9.55 13.30
CA LEU A 272 22.46 -10.52 12.60
C LEU A 272 20.97 -10.30 12.85
N PHE A 273 20.59 -9.39 13.75
CA PHE A 273 19.22 -9.17 14.18
C PHE A 273 18.54 -7.95 13.58
N ASP A 274 19.23 -7.19 12.72
CA ASP A 274 18.74 -5.89 12.21
C ASP A 274 18.32 -5.98 10.73
N LYS A 275 17.81 -7.13 10.27
CA LYS A 275 17.40 -7.30 8.87
C LYS A 275 16.00 -6.77 8.64
N LEU A 276 15.88 -5.86 7.70
CA LEU A 276 14.62 -5.38 7.17
C LEU A 276 14.37 -6.02 5.80
N SER A 277 13.17 -6.53 5.59
CA SER A 277 12.76 -7.20 4.35
C SER A 277 11.79 -6.38 3.50
N GLY A 278 11.60 -5.11 3.82
CA GLY A 278 10.87 -4.16 2.98
C GLY A 278 11.58 -3.93 1.63
N MET A 279 10.86 -3.31 0.69
CA MET A 279 11.41 -2.93 -0.61
C MET A 279 12.33 -1.72 -0.53
#